data_6ade73fda59ac92db295ae747435931b
#
_entry.id   6ade73fda59ac92db295ae747435931b
#
_cell.length_a   1.000
_cell.length_b   1.000
_cell.length_c   1.000
_cell.angle_alpha   90.00
_cell.angle_beta   90.00
_cell.angle_gamma   90.00
#
_symmetry.space_group_name_H-M   'P 1'
#
loop_
_entity.id
_entity.type
_entity.pdbx_description
1 polymer ?
#
loop_
_entity_poly.entity_id
_entity_poly.type
_entity_poly.pdbx_seq_one_letter_code
_entity_poly.pdbx_strand_id
1 'polypeptide(L)'
;MKQVATKITEYVKKSKRAKLYGVFGLIYLIAVILVMNDAWLYQTPIAKLTKVETSIAGENKSTRGTQEIKYKQKIRGVILNGTNKGKIVDFSNEYTYTGMLKQKYHKGDKVLLNGSESNVGSSIQSVKRDTELVVLLGLLIFALMTIAGKKGVLTIITVGINIVIFSVGFLKSGDDADVVAICNKMVLFFAIATLIGLNGLHRKTWAALLSTLCILAMIMGIFEVVISHTAELDYSTMEYLGSIDNPDEIFHAEILLSGLGAIMDVAVAIAAALSEIVTKRPEVTFRELFRSGREIGYDIMGTMINVLLFVFGCGLIPMCVIRMNNSVRFMTIIKLHIPCELCRFFIESIGIVLAIPVSILITSVIMKLTIRKVKKIC
;
A
#
# COMPACT_ATOMS: atom_id res chain seq x y z
N MET A 1 -26.84 -25.51 23.71
CA MET A 1 -26.77 -24.60 22.56
C MET A 1 -27.85 -23.52 22.57
N LYS A 2 -29.12 -23.80 22.71
CA LYS A 2 -30.21 -22.77 22.74
C LYS A 2 -30.03 -21.69 23.82
N GLN A 3 -29.63 -22.02 25.05
CA GLN A 3 -29.41 -21.04 26.15
C GLN A 3 -28.22 -20.09 25.89
N VAL A 4 -27.17 -20.55 25.19
CA VAL A 4 -26.01 -19.72 24.83
C VAL A 4 -26.42 -18.75 23.70
N ALA A 5 -27.17 -19.23 22.73
CA ALA A 5 -27.71 -18.39 21.65
C ALA A 5 -28.64 -17.30 22.19
N THR A 6 -29.50 -17.60 23.17
CA THR A 6 -30.42 -16.62 23.79
C THR A 6 -29.63 -15.54 24.55
N LYS A 7 -28.60 -15.95 25.34
CA LYS A 7 -27.74 -14.99 26.06
C LYS A 7 -26.94 -14.09 25.10
N ILE A 8 -26.44 -14.63 24.00
CA ILE A 8 -25.75 -13.85 22.96
C ILE A 8 -26.73 -12.86 22.32
N THR A 9 -27.95 -13.29 22.01
CA THR A 9 -28.99 -12.43 21.41
C THR A 9 -29.42 -11.31 22.36
N GLU A 10 -29.53 -11.56 23.68
CA GLU A 10 -29.82 -10.53 24.67
C GLU A 10 -28.66 -9.55 24.86
N TYR A 11 -27.42 -10.04 24.86
CA TYR A 11 -26.22 -9.19 24.92
C TYR A 11 -26.07 -8.28 23.70
N VAL A 12 -26.36 -8.82 22.53
CA VAL A 12 -26.37 -8.07 21.25
C VAL A 12 -27.48 -7.01 21.24
N LYS A 13 -28.66 -7.31 21.79
CA LYS A 13 -29.76 -6.34 21.89
C LYS A 13 -29.45 -5.15 22.81
N LYS A 14 -28.63 -5.33 23.84
CA LYS A 14 -28.34 -4.33 24.88
C LYS A 14 -27.14 -3.43 24.59
N SER A 15 -26.23 -3.83 23.70
CA SER A 15 -25.02 -3.09 23.39
C SER A 15 -25.16 -2.19 22.17
N LYS A 16 -24.96 -0.87 22.31
CA LYS A 16 -24.92 0.10 21.19
C LYS A 16 -23.88 -0.31 20.13
N ARG A 17 -22.77 -0.93 20.56
CA ARG A 17 -21.69 -1.40 19.65
C ARG A 17 -22.14 -2.58 18.81
N ALA A 18 -22.86 -3.54 19.37
CA ALA A 18 -23.38 -4.69 18.64
C ALA A 18 -24.39 -4.28 17.56
N LYS A 19 -25.22 -3.26 17.82
CA LYS A 19 -26.11 -2.68 16.81
C LYS A 19 -25.33 -2.03 15.67
N LEU A 20 -24.25 -1.30 15.99
CA LEU A 20 -23.38 -0.68 14.97
C LEU A 20 -22.72 -1.73 14.08
N TYR A 21 -22.19 -2.81 14.66
CA TYR A 21 -21.59 -3.92 13.89
C TYR A 21 -22.63 -4.66 13.04
N GLY A 22 -23.86 -4.83 13.55
CA GLY A 22 -24.95 -5.43 12.80
C GLY A 22 -25.35 -4.57 11.58
N VAL A 23 -25.48 -3.26 11.77
CA VAL A 23 -25.75 -2.31 10.67
C VAL A 23 -24.63 -2.30 9.63
N PHE A 24 -23.36 -2.26 10.09
CA PHE A 24 -22.23 -2.35 9.19
C PHE A 24 -22.20 -3.67 8.42
N GLY A 25 -22.42 -4.80 9.10
CA GLY A 25 -22.49 -6.11 8.44
C GLY A 25 -23.61 -6.18 7.39
N LEU A 26 -24.76 -5.58 7.68
CA LEU A 26 -25.86 -5.49 6.72
C LEU A 26 -25.50 -4.63 5.50
N ILE A 27 -24.93 -3.44 5.73
CA ILE A 27 -24.48 -2.53 4.66
C ILE A 27 -23.43 -3.22 3.80
N TYR A 28 -22.46 -3.89 4.44
CA TYR A 28 -21.42 -4.64 3.74
C TYR A 28 -21.98 -5.76 2.90
N LEU A 29 -22.94 -6.54 3.42
CA LEU A 29 -23.59 -7.62 2.68
C LEU A 29 -24.36 -7.07 1.48
N ILE A 30 -25.06 -5.96 1.65
CA ILE A 30 -25.72 -5.24 0.55
C ILE A 30 -24.70 -4.77 -0.49
N ALA A 31 -23.58 -4.19 -0.06
CA ALA A 31 -22.52 -3.75 -0.97
C ALA A 31 -21.92 -4.90 -1.78
N VAL A 32 -21.65 -6.05 -1.16
CA VAL A 32 -21.19 -7.25 -1.86
C VAL A 32 -22.22 -7.73 -2.89
N ILE A 33 -23.50 -7.80 -2.52
CA ILE A 33 -24.58 -8.21 -3.45
C ILE A 33 -24.71 -7.23 -4.61
N LEU A 34 -24.61 -5.93 -4.35
CA LEU A 34 -24.64 -4.89 -5.39
C LEU A 34 -23.49 -5.05 -6.36
N VAL A 35 -22.24 -5.19 -5.87
CA VAL A 35 -21.05 -5.38 -6.71
C VAL A 35 -21.08 -6.71 -7.46
N MET A 36 -21.69 -7.74 -6.89
CA MET A 36 -21.95 -8.97 -7.65
C MET A 36 -22.90 -8.77 -8.83
N ASN A 37 -23.78 -7.77 -8.80
CA ASN A 37 -24.82 -7.55 -9.81
C ASN A 37 -24.74 -6.16 -10.49
N ASP A 38 -23.59 -5.49 -10.40
CA ASP A 38 -23.36 -4.13 -10.88
C ASP A 38 -22.98 -4.02 -12.37
N ALA A 39 -23.23 -5.07 -13.16
CA ALA A 39 -22.91 -5.08 -14.59
C ALA A 39 -23.51 -3.87 -15.34
N TRP A 40 -24.62 -3.32 -14.86
CA TRP A 40 -25.30 -2.14 -15.43
C TRP A 40 -24.55 -0.82 -15.22
N LEU A 41 -23.61 -0.77 -14.25
CA LEU A 41 -22.76 0.41 -13.99
C LEU A 41 -21.57 0.53 -14.96
N TYR A 42 -21.27 -0.55 -15.65
CA TYR A 42 -20.10 -0.60 -16.54
C TYR A 42 -20.47 -0.16 -17.96
N GLN A 43 -19.70 0.74 -18.52
CA GLN A 43 -19.74 1.10 -19.94
C GLN A 43 -19.09 0.04 -20.83
N THR A 44 -18.15 -0.73 -20.26
CA THR A 44 -17.52 -1.85 -20.94
C THR A 44 -18.43 -3.06 -20.92
N PRO A 45 -18.60 -3.79 -22.03
CA PRO A 45 -19.40 -5.01 -22.05
C PRO A 45 -18.84 -6.08 -21.11
N ILE A 46 -19.72 -6.66 -20.28
CA ILE A 46 -19.39 -7.74 -19.36
C ILE A 46 -20.09 -9.01 -19.82
N ALA A 47 -19.35 -10.11 -19.90
CA ALA A 47 -19.92 -11.43 -20.16
C ALA A 47 -19.73 -12.38 -18.97
N LYS A 48 -20.76 -13.18 -18.70
CA LYS A 48 -20.65 -14.32 -17.77
C LYS A 48 -20.36 -15.58 -18.56
N LEU A 49 -19.30 -16.29 -18.21
CA LEU A 49 -18.88 -17.49 -18.88
C LEU A 49 -19.79 -18.67 -18.48
N THR A 50 -20.48 -19.22 -19.46
CA THR A 50 -21.45 -20.32 -19.24
C THR A 50 -20.84 -21.69 -19.54
N LYS A 51 -19.93 -21.77 -20.51
CA LYS A 51 -19.24 -23.00 -20.90
C LYS A 51 -17.78 -22.70 -21.18
N VAL A 52 -16.90 -23.54 -20.66
CA VAL A 52 -15.46 -23.48 -20.89
C VAL A 52 -14.97 -24.90 -21.16
N GLU A 53 -14.46 -25.13 -22.35
CA GLU A 53 -13.85 -26.41 -22.77
C GLU A 53 -12.36 -26.17 -22.96
N THR A 54 -11.55 -26.99 -22.30
CA THR A 54 -10.10 -26.91 -22.37
C THR A 54 -9.53 -28.10 -23.11
N SER A 55 -8.68 -27.85 -24.08
CA SER A 55 -7.93 -28.85 -24.83
C SER A 55 -6.45 -28.51 -24.83
N ILE A 56 -5.60 -29.53 -25.00
CA ILE A 56 -4.17 -29.30 -25.18
C ILE A 56 -3.95 -28.78 -26.62
N ALA A 57 -3.25 -27.67 -26.76
CA ALA A 57 -2.98 -27.04 -28.05
C ALA A 57 -1.56 -27.35 -28.57
N GLY A 58 -0.67 -27.78 -27.68
CA GLY A 58 0.72 -28.10 -28.05
C GLY A 58 1.68 -27.87 -26.91
N GLU A 59 2.95 -27.91 -27.18
CA GLU A 59 4.03 -27.64 -26.24
C GLU A 59 4.72 -26.31 -26.64
N ASN A 60 4.94 -25.43 -25.66
CA ASN A 60 5.76 -24.26 -25.83
C ASN A 60 7.15 -24.53 -25.26
N LYS A 61 8.20 -24.38 -26.08
CA LYS A 61 9.58 -24.53 -25.61
C LYS A 61 10.10 -23.16 -25.20
N SER A 62 10.40 -23.01 -23.92
CA SER A 62 11.12 -21.83 -23.43
C SER A 62 12.54 -21.80 -24.04
N THR A 63 13.12 -20.60 -24.13
CA THR A 63 14.52 -20.39 -24.55
C THR A 63 15.53 -21.21 -23.73
N ARG A 64 15.16 -21.69 -22.55
CA ARG A 64 15.96 -22.57 -21.69
C ARG A 64 15.67 -24.06 -21.87
N GLY A 65 14.85 -24.44 -22.85
CA GLY A 65 14.51 -25.84 -23.10
C GLY A 65 13.46 -26.46 -22.17
N THR A 66 12.90 -25.66 -21.23
CA THR A 66 11.74 -26.09 -20.44
C THR A 66 10.52 -26.17 -21.34
N GLN A 67 9.91 -27.35 -21.37
CA GLN A 67 8.68 -27.61 -22.12
C GLN A 67 7.49 -27.18 -21.26
N GLU A 68 6.66 -26.30 -21.78
CA GLU A 68 5.43 -25.86 -21.14
C GLU A 68 4.23 -26.24 -22.01
N ILE A 69 3.25 -26.90 -21.40
CA ILE A 69 2.04 -27.33 -22.11
C ILE A 69 1.17 -26.06 -22.36
N LYS A 70 0.84 -25.84 -23.63
CA LYS A 70 -0.07 -24.80 -24.08
C LYS A 70 -1.48 -25.38 -24.15
N TYR A 71 -2.39 -24.73 -23.48
CA TYR A 71 -3.80 -25.07 -23.45
C TYR A 71 -4.62 -24.10 -24.28
N LYS A 72 -5.64 -24.62 -24.97
CA LYS A 72 -6.63 -23.84 -25.69
C LYS A 72 -7.99 -23.99 -25.04
N GLN A 73 -8.64 -22.88 -24.75
CA GLN A 73 -10.00 -22.84 -24.22
C GLN A 73 -10.96 -22.34 -25.29
N LYS A 74 -12.04 -23.09 -25.51
CA LYS A 74 -13.24 -22.63 -26.21
C LYS A 74 -14.23 -22.20 -25.15
N ILE A 75 -14.59 -20.92 -25.18
CA ILE A 75 -15.36 -20.27 -24.12
C ILE A 75 -16.64 -19.70 -24.71
N ARG A 76 -17.76 -20.02 -24.09
CA ARG A 76 -19.05 -19.43 -24.41
C ARG A 76 -19.52 -18.60 -23.23
N GLY A 77 -19.92 -17.35 -23.50
CA GLY A 77 -20.42 -16.42 -22.51
C GLY A 77 -21.73 -15.76 -22.93
N VAL A 78 -22.42 -15.18 -21.96
CA VAL A 78 -23.62 -14.38 -22.16
C VAL A 78 -23.35 -12.97 -21.68
N ILE A 79 -23.62 -11.98 -22.52
CA ILE A 79 -23.43 -10.56 -22.20
C ILE A 79 -24.46 -10.12 -21.16
N LEU A 80 -24.01 -9.41 -20.11
CA LEU A 80 -24.83 -9.00 -18.98
C LEU A 80 -25.34 -7.56 -19.04
N ASN A 81 -24.68 -6.68 -19.84
CA ASN A 81 -24.98 -5.24 -19.91
C ASN A 81 -24.97 -4.70 -21.34
N GLY A 82 -25.35 -3.42 -21.48
CA GLY A 82 -25.37 -2.71 -22.77
C GLY A 82 -26.48 -3.15 -23.72
N THR A 83 -26.42 -2.64 -24.94
CA THR A 83 -27.39 -2.90 -26.03
C THR A 83 -27.40 -4.37 -26.48
N ASN A 84 -26.32 -5.09 -26.21
CA ASN A 84 -26.12 -6.48 -26.59
C ASN A 84 -26.44 -7.47 -25.46
N LYS A 85 -27.09 -7.02 -24.37
CA LYS A 85 -27.46 -7.87 -23.23
C LYS A 85 -28.25 -9.11 -23.66
N GLY A 86 -27.84 -10.26 -23.13
CA GLY A 86 -28.46 -11.56 -23.44
C GLY A 86 -27.88 -12.26 -24.68
N LYS A 87 -27.10 -11.59 -25.51
CA LYS A 87 -26.45 -12.25 -26.66
C LYS A 87 -25.37 -13.22 -26.20
N ILE A 88 -25.25 -14.34 -26.90
CA ILE A 88 -24.23 -15.34 -26.69
C ILE A 88 -23.00 -14.94 -27.53
N VAL A 89 -21.82 -15.02 -26.93
CA VAL A 89 -20.53 -14.76 -27.57
C VAL A 89 -19.60 -15.93 -27.33
N ASP A 90 -18.89 -16.30 -28.37
CA ASP A 90 -17.88 -17.37 -28.32
C ASP A 90 -16.49 -16.75 -28.40
N PHE A 91 -15.58 -17.21 -27.53
CA PHE A 91 -14.20 -16.74 -27.43
C PHE A 91 -13.24 -17.91 -27.53
N SER A 92 -12.03 -17.62 -27.99
CA SER A 92 -10.90 -18.54 -27.91
C SER A 92 -9.83 -17.93 -27.02
N ASN A 93 -9.35 -18.68 -26.06
CA ASN A 93 -8.26 -18.29 -25.17
C ASN A 93 -7.16 -19.35 -25.24
N GLU A 94 -5.91 -18.92 -25.23
CA GLU A 94 -4.75 -19.81 -25.14
C GLU A 94 -3.95 -19.38 -23.91
N TYR A 95 -3.67 -20.31 -23.01
CA TYR A 95 -2.92 -20.06 -21.79
C TYR A 95 -1.89 -21.15 -21.56
N THR A 96 -0.86 -20.80 -20.79
CA THR A 96 0.15 -21.73 -20.29
C THR A 96 0.01 -21.86 -18.77
N TYR A 97 0.65 -22.86 -18.18
CA TYR A 97 0.62 -23.06 -16.73
C TYR A 97 1.16 -21.83 -15.98
N THR A 98 2.19 -21.19 -16.51
CA THR A 98 2.77 -19.96 -15.92
C THR A 98 1.87 -18.74 -16.05
N GLY A 99 0.82 -18.77 -16.89
CA GLY A 99 -0.07 -17.66 -17.12
C GLY A 99 0.54 -16.46 -17.86
N MET A 100 1.76 -16.60 -18.37
CA MET A 100 2.49 -15.51 -19.08
C MET A 100 1.77 -15.03 -20.34
N LEU A 101 1.10 -15.92 -21.08
CA LEU A 101 0.36 -15.50 -22.29
C LEU A 101 -1.00 -14.96 -21.96
N LYS A 102 -1.80 -15.71 -21.21
CA LYS A 102 -3.14 -15.34 -20.73
C LYS A 102 -3.50 -16.21 -19.53
N GLN A 103 -4.43 -15.73 -18.71
CA GLN A 103 -4.92 -16.49 -17.57
C GLN A 103 -5.92 -17.56 -17.98
N LYS A 104 -6.06 -18.60 -17.17
CA LYS A 104 -7.07 -19.64 -17.29
C LYS A 104 -8.43 -19.07 -16.82
N TYR A 105 -9.48 -19.31 -17.62
CA TYR A 105 -10.86 -18.94 -17.26
C TYR A 105 -11.63 -20.16 -16.79
N HIS A 106 -12.63 -19.91 -15.91
CA HIS A 106 -13.52 -20.92 -15.38
C HIS A 106 -14.98 -20.63 -15.71
N LYS A 107 -15.82 -21.65 -15.69
CA LYS A 107 -17.26 -21.48 -15.81
C LYS A 107 -17.79 -20.66 -14.62
N GLY A 108 -18.56 -19.63 -14.91
CA GLY A 108 -19.08 -18.71 -13.90
C GLY A 108 -18.35 -17.39 -13.79
N ASP A 109 -17.10 -17.32 -14.29
CA ASP A 109 -16.33 -16.07 -14.28
C ASP A 109 -17.07 -14.97 -15.04
N LYS A 110 -16.98 -13.75 -14.52
CA LYS A 110 -17.41 -12.54 -15.20
C LYS A 110 -16.18 -11.86 -15.79
N VAL A 111 -16.25 -11.56 -17.08
CA VAL A 111 -15.12 -11.01 -17.83
C VAL A 111 -15.52 -9.72 -18.52
N LEU A 112 -14.61 -8.77 -18.56
CA LEU A 112 -14.71 -7.54 -19.35
C LEU A 112 -14.28 -7.86 -20.77
N LEU A 113 -15.03 -7.36 -21.75
CA LEU A 113 -14.75 -7.57 -23.15
C LEU A 113 -14.15 -6.34 -23.79
N ASN A 114 -13.25 -6.53 -24.74
CA ASN A 114 -12.77 -5.42 -25.58
C ASN A 114 -13.93 -4.92 -26.46
N GLY A 115 -14.06 -3.60 -26.56
CA GLY A 115 -15.09 -2.93 -27.38
C GLY A 115 -15.96 -2.00 -26.56
N SER A 116 -16.96 -1.42 -27.23
CA SER A 116 -17.98 -0.55 -26.64
C SER A 116 -19.31 -1.27 -26.51
N GLU A 117 -20.28 -0.65 -25.81
CA GLU A 117 -21.65 -1.18 -25.66
C GLU A 117 -22.31 -1.52 -27.01
N SER A 118 -21.98 -0.76 -28.08
CA SER A 118 -22.55 -0.94 -29.41
C SER A 118 -21.77 -1.95 -30.26
N ASN A 119 -20.48 -2.10 -30.01
CA ASN A 119 -19.59 -2.98 -30.78
C ASN A 119 -18.76 -3.86 -29.85
N VAL A 120 -19.30 -5.04 -29.54
CA VAL A 120 -18.64 -6.01 -28.64
C VAL A 120 -17.53 -6.72 -29.40
N GLY A 121 -16.30 -6.54 -28.94
CA GLY A 121 -15.15 -7.24 -29.46
C GLY A 121 -15.16 -8.74 -29.14
N SER A 122 -14.47 -9.53 -29.96
CA SER A 122 -14.37 -10.98 -29.80
C SER A 122 -13.26 -11.43 -28.82
N SER A 123 -12.68 -10.52 -28.04
CA SER A 123 -11.60 -10.81 -27.12
C SER A 123 -11.91 -10.39 -25.68
N ILE A 124 -11.46 -11.21 -24.74
CA ILE A 124 -11.56 -10.91 -23.32
C ILE A 124 -10.42 -9.95 -22.94
N GLN A 125 -10.77 -8.84 -22.28
CA GLN A 125 -9.81 -7.85 -21.77
C GLN A 125 -9.24 -8.30 -20.42
N SER A 126 -10.12 -8.60 -19.46
CA SER A 126 -9.74 -9.00 -18.11
C SER A 126 -10.88 -9.71 -17.38
N VAL A 127 -10.57 -10.34 -16.24
CA VAL A 127 -11.58 -10.85 -15.31
C VAL A 127 -12.07 -9.73 -14.42
N LYS A 128 -13.36 -9.68 -14.16
CA LYS A 128 -13.98 -8.76 -13.19
C LYS A 128 -13.64 -9.25 -11.77
N ARG A 129 -12.76 -8.52 -11.07
CA ARG A 129 -12.23 -8.87 -9.73
C ARG A 129 -12.73 -7.96 -8.60
N ASP A 130 -13.61 -7.04 -8.89
CA ASP A 130 -14.13 -6.08 -7.91
C ASP A 130 -14.89 -6.74 -6.76
N THR A 131 -15.55 -7.86 -7.00
CA THR A 131 -16.22 -8.62 -5.95
C THR A 131 -15.23 -9.13 -4.89
N GLU A 132 -14.11 -9.73 -5.32
CA GLU A 132 -13.05 -10.19 -4.42
C GLU A 132 -12.42 -9.03 -3.66
N LEU A 133 -12.19 -7.90 -4.35
CA LEU A 133 -11.62 -6.71 -3.73
C LEU A 133 -12.57 -6.12 -2.68
N VAL A 134 -13.87 -6.04 -2.95
CA VAL A 134 -14.87 -5.55 -1.98
C VAL A 134 -15.00 -6.49 -0.78
N VAL A 135 -14.90 -7.81 -0.99
CA VAL A 135 -14.91 -8.79 0.10
C VAL A 135 -13.68 -8.61 0.99
N LEU A 136 -12.48 -8.49 0.42
CA LEU A 136 -11.24 -8.28 1.19
C LEU A 136 -11.25 -6.94 1.91
N LEU A 137 -11.65 -5.87 1.25
CA LEU A 137 -11.76 -4.53 1.84
C LEU A 137 -12.75 -4.52 3.01
N GLY A 138 -13.92 -5.11 2.83
CA GLY A 138 -14.91 -5.18 3.89
C GLY A 138 -14.46 -6.01 5.09
N LEU A 139 -13.72 -7.10 4.86
CA LEU A 139 -13.13 -7.90 5.92
C LEU A 139 -12.07 -7.10 6.69
N LEU A 140 -11.24 -6.33 6.00
CA LEU A 140 -10.26 -5.42 6.61
C LEU A 140 -10.96 -4.35 7.47
N ILE A 141 -11.97 -3.68 6.93
CA ILE A 141 -12.75 -2.66 7.65
C ILE A 141 -13.42 -3.28 8.88
N PHE A 142 -14.02 -4.46 8.74
CA PHE A 142 -14.66 -5.16 9.85
C PHE A 142 -13.65 -5.52 10.95
N ALA A 143 -12.47 -6.04 10.58
CA ALA A 143 -11.40 -6.35 11.52
C ALA A 143 -10.92 -5.10 12.27
N LEU A 144 -10.69 -3.98 11.55
CA LEU A 144 -10.28 -2.72 12.16
C LEU A 144 -11.34 -2.18 13.14
N MET A 145 -12.61 -2.25 12.77
CA MET A 145 -13.70 -1.78 13.65
C MET A 145 -13.85 -2.66 14.91
N THR A 146 -13.72 -3.98 14.77
CA THR A 146 -13.89 -4.91 15.88
C THR A 146 -12.72 -4.88 16.87
N ILE A 147 -11.49 -4.84 16.36
CA ILE A 147 -10.26 -4.88 17.17
C ILE A 147 -9.94 -3.50 17.75
N ALA A 148 -9.89 -2.46 16.90
CA ALA A 148 -9.44 -1.12 17.30
C ALA A 148 -10.59 -0.16 17.67
N GLY A 149 -11.85 -0.53 17.43
CA GLY A 149 -13.02 0.27 17.81
C GLY A 149 -13.00 1.66 17.18
N LYS A 150 -13.09 2.72 18.01
CA LYS A 150 -13.07 4.12 17.51
C LYS A 150 -11.77 4.48 16.77
N LYS A 151 -10.62 3.95 17.22
CA LYS A 151 -9.35 4.17 16.53
C LYS A 151 -9.34 3.50 15.15
N GLY A 152 -9.95 2.32 15.03
CA GLY A 152 -10.09 1.65 13.74
C GLY A 152 -10.90 2.48 12.73
N VAL A 153 -12.00 3.12 13.16
CA VAL A 153 -12.76 4.03 12.30
C VAL A 153 -11.92 5.22 11.85
N LEU A 154 -11.16 5.82 12.78
CA LEU A 154 -10.25 6.92 12.43
C LEU A 154 -9.18 6.46 11.43
N THR A 155 -8.63 5.27 11.61
CA THR A 155 -7.68 4.67 10.66
C THR A 155 -8.28 4.54 9.26
N ILE A 156 -9.51 4.03 9.15
CA ILE A 156 -10.20 3.88 7.86
C ILE A 156 -10.39 5.24 7.17
N ILE A 157 -10.83 6.26 7.93
CA ILE A 157 -11.01 7.62 7.41
C ILE A 157 -9.66 8.18 6.95
N THR A 158 -8.61 8.04 7.75
CA THR A 158 -7.27 8.55 7.44
C THR A 158 -6.69 7.88 6.20
N VAL A 159 -6.83 6.56 6.08
CA VAL A 159 -6.41 5.82 4.87
C VAL A 159 -7.19 6.30 3.65
N GLY A 160 -8.51 6.50 3.78
CA GLY A 160 -9.33 7.06 2.70
C GLY A 160 -8.86 8.44 2.26
N ILE A 161 -8.56 9.33 3.20
CA ILE A 161 -8.01 10.66 2.91
C ILE A 161 -6.65 10.53 2.19
N ASN A 162 -5.78 9.67 2.65
CA ASN A 162 -4.47 9.45 2.03
C ASN A 162 -4.59 8.90 0.61
N ILE A 163 -5.53 7.99 0.34
CA ILE A 163 -5.82 7.51 -1.02
C ILE A 163 -6.28 8.66 -1.93
N VAL A 164 -7.15 9.53 -1.42
CA VAL A 164 -7.62 10.71 -2.19
C VAL A 164 -6.44 11.66 -2.49
N ILE A 165 -5.61 11.97 -1.49
CA ILE A 165 -4.43 12.83 -1.65
C ILE A 165 -3.49 12.22 -2.70
N PHE A 166 -3.22 10.92 -2.61
CA PHE A 166 -2.38 10.19 -3.57
C PHE A 166 -2.96 10.28 -4.98
N SER A 167 -4.25 9.99 -5.15
CA SER A 167 -4.92 10.03 -6.45
C SER A 167 -4.89 11.44 -7.06
N VAL A 168 -5.17 12.48 -6.26
CA VAL A 168 -5.11 13.87 -6.73
C VAL A 168 -3.68 14.28 -7.07
N GLY A 169 -2.70 13.89 -6.29
CA GLY A 169 -1.28 14.14 -6.56
C GLY A 169 -0.86 13.50 -7.87
N PHE A 170 -1.18 12.23 -8.05
CA PHE A 170 -0.85 11.48 -9.26
C PHE A 170 -1.51 12.04 -10.51
N LEU A 171 -2.79 12.45 -10.44
CA LEU A 171 -3.50 13.08 -11.55
C LEU A 171 -2.93 14.46 -11.95
N LYS A 172 -2.21 15.12 -11.04
CA LYS A 172 -1.55 16.40 -11.29
C LYS A 172 -0.11 16.26 -11.78
N SER A 173 0.48 15.08 -11.70
CA SER A 173 1.81 14.75 -12.23
C SER A 173 1.69 14.46 -13.74
N GLY A 174 1.29 15.48 -14.52
CA GLY A 174 1.27 15.39 -16.00
C GLY A 174 2.61 15.83 -16.60
N ASP A 175 2.69 15.81 -17.92
CA ASP A 175 3.93 15.94 -18.71
C ASP A 175 4.84 17.15 -18.41
N ASP A 176 4.32 18.22 -17.80
CA ASP A 176 5.08 19.44 -17.45
C ASP A 176 5.15 19.71 -15.93
N ALA A 177 4.85 18.74 -15.09
CA ALA A 177 4.75 18.96 -13.65
C ALA A 177 6.06 18.63 -12.92
N ASP A 178 6.49 19.53 -12.04
CA ASP A 178 7.57 19.27 -11.08
C ASP A 178 7.14 18.17 -10.08
N VAL A 179 7.58 16.92 -10.37
CA VAL A 179 7.24 15.72 -9.61
C VAL A 179 7.72 15.82 -8.17
N VAL A 180 8.92 16.38 -7.94
CA VAL A 180 9.49 16.56 -6.59
C VAL A 180 8.64 17.51 -5.76
N ALA A 181 8.22 18.66 -6.33
CA ALA A 181 7.38 19.60 -5.60
C ALA A 181 6.00 19.01 -5.25
N ILE A 182 5.42 18.20 -6.15
CA ILE A 182 4.15 17.50 -5.89
C ILE A 182 4.35 16.46 -4.79
N CYS A 183 5.40 15.64 -4.85
CA CYS A 183 5.69 14.63 -3.84
C CYS A 183 6.01 15.24 -2.47
N ASN A 184 6.76 16.33 -2.41
CA ASN A 184 7.01 17.06 -1.16
C ASN A 184 5.71 17.55 -0.51
N LYS A 185 4.77 18.09 -1.30
CA LYS A 185 3.44 18.48 -0.81
C LYS A 185 2.65 17.27 -0.34
N MET A 186 2.66 16.16 -1.10
CA MET A 186 1.99 14.91 -0.71
C MET A 186 2.53 14.36 0.59
N VAL A 187 3.85 14.28 0.76
CA VAL A 187 4.52 13.83 2.00
C VAL A 187 4.07 14.66 3.19
N LEU A 188 4.05 15.98 3.05
CA LEU A 188 3.57 16.87 4.10
C LEU A 188 2.10 16.61 4.46
N PHE A 189 1.21 16.48 3.46
CA PHE A 189 -0.19 16.18 3.67
C PHE A 189 -0.40 14.79 4.29
N PHE A 190 0.32 13.78 3.85
CA PHE A 190 0.26 12.44 4.43
C PHE A 190 0.68 12.43 5.90
N ALA A 191 1.80 13.08 6.23
CA ALA A 191 2.26 13.20 7.60
C ALA A 191 1.23 13.90 8.49
N ILE A 192 0.69 15.03 8.04
CA ILE A 192 -0.33 15.81 8.77
C ILE A 192 -1.62 14.99 8.92
N ALA A 193 -2.16 14.47 7.82
CA ALA A 193 -3.42 13.73 7.81
C ALA A 193 -3.34 12.47 8.70
N THR A 194 -2.27 11.72 8.59
CA THR A 194 -2.07 10.48 9.36
C THR A 194 -1.86 10.78 10.84
N LEU A 195 -0.93 11.66 11.17
CA LEU A 195 -0.59 11.92 12.57
C LEU A 195 -1.72 12.61 13.33
N ILE A 196 -2.34 13.62 12.73
CA ILE A 196 -3.45 14.33 13.37
C ILE A 196 -4.71 13.46 13.35
N GLY A 197 -4.99 12.75 12.27
CA GLY A 197 -6.14 11.86 12.16
C GLY A 197 -6.13 10.74 13.19
N LEU A 198 -4.99 10.10 13.42
CA LEU A 198 -4.88 8.97 14.34
C LEU A 198 -4.66 9.40 15.80
N ASN A 199 -3.84 10.42 16.04
CA ASN A 199 -3.40 10.79 17.38
C ASN A 199 -4.03 12.09 17.91
N GLY A 200 -4.79 12.82 17.07
CA GLY A 200 -5.38 14.11 17.42
C GLY A 200 -4.36 15.24 17.58
N LEU A 201 -4.83 16.43 17.94
CA LEU A 201 -4.01 17.63 18.12
C LEU A 201 -3.33 17.66 19.51
N HIS A 202 -2.51 16.68 19.79
CA HIS A 202 -1.76 16.58 21.05
C HIS A 202 -0.30 17.01 20.85
N ARG A 203 0.37 17.42 21.92
CA ARG A 203 1.79 17.84 21.88
C ARG A 203 2.72 16.74 21.38
N LYS A 204 2.43 15.48 21.74
CA LYS A 204 3.15 14.31 21.22
C LYS A 204 3.02 14.18 19.71
N THR A 205 1.86 14.54 19.15
CA THR A 205 1.61 14.52 17.71
C THR A 205 2.44 15.55 16.97
N TRP A 206 2.52 16.78 17.52
CA TRP A 206 3.39 17.82 16.98
C TRP A 206 4.87 17.46 17.09
N ALA A 207 5.28 16.82 18.20
CA ALA A 207 6.64 16.33 18.36
C ALA A 207 6.97 15.27 17.31
N ALA A 208 6.08 14.29 17.09
CA ALA A 208 6.24 13.27 16.07
C ALA A 208 6.29 13.87 14.66
N LEU A 209 5.36 14.81 14.34
CA LEU A 209 5.33 15.46 13.03
C LEU A 209 6.63 16.22 12.74
N LEU A 210 7.07 17.05 13.68
CA LEU A 210 8.30 17.80 13.52
C LEU A 210 9.53 16.89 13.39
N SER A 211 9.57 15.81 14.19
CA SER A 211 10.64 14.80 14.10
C SER A 211 10.65 14.14 12.72
N THR A 212 9.50 13.67 12.23
CA THR A 212 9.37 13.04 10.93
C THR A 212 9.87 13.95 9.80
N LEU A 213 9.39 15.19 9.77
CA LEU A 213 9.79 16.15 8.73
C LEU A 213 11.29 16.50 8.80
N CYS A 214 11.82 16.64 10.01
CA CYS A 214 13.25 16.91 10.21
C CYS A 214 14.11 15.75 9.70
N ILE A 215 13.71 14.51 10.01
CA ILE A 215 14.44 13.30 9.57
C ILE A 215 14.35 13.14 8.05
N LEU A 216 13.18 13.36 7.45
CA LEU A 216 13.04 13.33 5.99
C LEU A 216 13.95 14.35 5.31
N ALA A 217 14.01 15.57 5.83
CA ALA A 217 14.95 16.58 5.32
C ALA A 217 16.41 16.15 5.48
N MET A 218 16.77 15.49 6.60
CA MET A 218 18.12 14.97 6.81
C MET A 218 18.48 13.86 5.85
N ILE A 219 17.61 12.89 5.61
CA ILE A 219 17.88 11.79 4.67
C ILE A 219 17.98 12.28 3.23
N MET A 220 17.18 13.27 2.85
CA MET A 220 17.30 13.90 1.54
C MET A 220 18.64 14.64 1.40
N GLY A 221 19.08 15.35 2.43
CA GLY A 221 20.41 15.96 2.44
C GLY A 221 21.55 14.93 2.34
N ILE A 222 21.41 13.78 3.02
CA ILE A 222 22.39 12.69 2.89
C ILE A 222 22.38 12.13 1.47
N PHE A 223 21.20 11.94 0.89
CA PHE A 223 21.06 11.45 -0.47
C PHE A 223 21.72 12.38 -1.48
N GLU A 224 21.47 13.68 -1.42
CA GLU A 224 22.12 14.70 -2.27
C GLU A 224 23.63 14.67 -2.17
N VAL A 225 24.16 14.56 -0.94
CA VAL A 225 25.62 14.44 -0.71
C VAL A 225 26.16 13.16 -1.33
N VAL A 226 25.45 12.05 -1.21
CA VAL A 226 25.87 10.78 -1.82
C VAL A 226 25.89 10.87 -3.34
N ILE A 227 24.82 11.38 -3.95
CA ILE A 227 24.74 11.50 -5.43
C ILE A 227 25.80 12.46 -5.96
N SER A 228 26.04 13.60 -5.29
CA SER A 228 27.01 14.58 -5.74
C SER A 228 28.48 14.07 -5.71
N HIS A 229 28.76 13.01 -4.96
CA HIS A 229 30.11 12.43 -4.81
C HIS A 229 30.26 11.05 -5.47
N THR A 230 29.18 10.48 -5.98
CA THR A 230 29.18 9.16 -6.65
C THR A 230 29.06 9.36 -8.16
N ALA A 231 29.46 8.36 -8.95
CA ALA A 231 29.10 8.33 -10.36
C ALA A 231 27.57 8.31 -10.51
N GLU A 232 27.07 8.92 -11.59
CA GLU A 232 25.65 8.96 -11.90
C GLU A 232 25.01 7.55 -11.75
N LEU A 233 23.89 7.48 -11.07
CA LEU A 233 23.15 6.23 -10.95
C LEU A 233 22.64 5.82 -12.34
N ASP A 234 22.84 4.55 -12.68
CA ASP A 234 22.33 4.01 -13.94
C ASP A 234 20.84 3.71 -13.83
N TYR A 235 20.03 4.66 -14.28
CA TYR A 235 18.56 4.55 -14.33
C TYR A 235 18.06 3.79 -15.56
N SER A 236 18.93 3.42 -16.51
CA SER A 236 18.55 2.76 -17.77
C SER A 236 17.79 1.44 -17.57
N THR A 237 17.88 0.89 -16.38
CA THR A 237 17.27 -0.39 -16.00
C THR A 237 15.97 -0.25 -15.21
N MET A 238 15.59 0.96 -14.81
CA MET A 238 14.29 1.22 -14.21
C MET A 238 13.20 1.11 -15.27
N GLU A 239 12.16 0.34 -14.99
CA GLU A 239 11.04 0.18 -15.91
C GLU A 239 10.30 1.52 -16.05
N TYR A 240 9.94 1.89 -17.28
CA TYR A 240 9.13 3.08 -17.63
C TYR A 240 9.82 4.46 -17.58
N LEU A 241 11.11 4.55 -17.33
CA LEU A 241 11.81 5.85 -17.33
C LEU A 241 12.18 6.38 -18.72
N GLY A 242 12.03 5.59 -19.78
CA GLY A 242 12.44 5.97 -21.13
C GLY A 242 11.72 7.17 -21.77
N SER A 243 10.68 7.70 -21.11
CA SER A 243 9.91 8.87 -21.56
C SER A 243 9.93 10.04 -20.57
N ILE A 244 10.78 9.98 -19.52
CA ILE A 244 10.81 10.97 -18.46
C ILE A 244 12.11 11.76 -18.54
N ASP A 245 11.99 13.08 -18.58
CA ASP A 245 13.11 14.00 -18.79
C ASP A 245 14.08 14.03 -17.59
N ASN A 246 13.62 13.67 -16.38
CA ASN A 246 14.46 13.72 -15.18
C ASN A 246 14.24 12.52 -14.26
N PRO A 247 14.96 11.40 -14.43
CA PRO A 247 14.82 10.21 -13.60
C PRO A 247 15.22 10.43 -12.13
N ASP A 248 16.13 11.36 -11.84
CA ASP A 248 16.54 11.70 -10.48
C ASP A 248 15.36 12.19 -9.64
N GLU A 249 14.47 12.99 -10.22
CA GLU A 249 13.29 13.50 -9.52
C GLU A 249 12.33 12.39 -9.06
N ILE A 250 12.18 11.35 -9.88
CA ILE A 250 11.33 10.21 -9.52
C ILE A 250 11.95 9.41 -8.40
N PHE A 251 13.26 9.19 -8.47
CA PHE A 251 13.98 8.47 -7.43
C PHE A 251 13.95 9.23 -6.09
N HIS A 252 14.07 10.55 -6.11
CA HIS A 252 13.83 11.42 -4.95
C HIS A 252 12.43 11.23 -4.37
N ALA A 253 11.42 11.23 -5.22
CA ALA A 253 10.03 11.03 -4.82
C ALA A 253 9.78 9.66 -4.19
N GLU A 254 10.37 8.61 -4.73
CA GLU A 254 10.31 7.25 -4.17
C GLU A 254 10.91 7.19 -2.76
N ILE A 255 12.11 7.72 -2.55
CA ILE A 255 12.76 7.76 -1.24
C ILE A 255 11.92 8.51 -0.21
N LEU A 256 11.35 9.66 -0.60
CA LEU A 256 10.51 10.47 0.29
C LEU A 256 9.24 9.75 0.70
N LEU A 257 8.54 9.14 -0.25
CA LEU A 257 7.27 8.48 0.02
C LEU A 257 7.44 7.16 0.77
N SER A 258 8.42 6.35 0.39
CA SER A 258 8.68 5.06 1.05
C SER A 258 9.27 5.24 2.45
N GLY A 259 10.21 6.16 2.62
CA GLY A 259 10.81 6.48 3.90
C GLY A 259 9.83 7.10 4.91
N LEU A 260 8.83 7.87 4.44
CA LEU A 260 7.86 8.54 5.30
C LEU A 260 7.18 7.56 6.27
N GLY A 261 6.68 6.43 5.78
CA GLY A 261 5.93 5.47 6.60
C GLY A 261 6.76 4.92 7.76
N ALA A 262 7.93 4.37 7.47
CA ALA A 262 8.81 3.75 8.47
C ALA A 262 9.34 4.78 9.49
N ILE A 263 9.76 5.95 9.03
CA ILE A 263 10.26 7.03 9.91
C ILE A 263 9.14 7.56 10.81
N MET A 264 7.94 7.74 10.26
CA MET A 264 6.79 8.24 11.02
C MET A 264 6.40 7.28 12.15
N ASP A 265 6.42 5.98 11.92
CA ASP A 265 6.08 4.97 12.94
C ASP A 265 7.06 5.01 14.10
N VAL A 266 8.37 5.09 13.82
CA VAL A 266 9.40 5.22 14.86
C VAL A 266 9.23 6.53 15.63
N ALA A 267 9.02 7.65 14.94
CA ALA A 267 8.84 8.96 15.58
C ALA A 267 7.61 9.00 16.49
N VAL A 268 6.48 8.42 16.03
CA VAL A 268 5.24 8.32 16.83
C VAL A 268 5.44 7.45 18.06
N ALA A 269 6.06 6.29 17.92
CA ALA A 269 6.29 5.37 19.03
C ALA A 269 7.15 6.01 20.12
N ILE A 270 8.26 6.65 19.74
CA ILE A 270 9.15 7.37 20.66
C ILE A 270 8.42 8.56 21.30
N ALA A 271 7.73 9.39 20.51
CA ALA A 271 7.01 10.55 21.03
C ALA A 271 5.89 10.15 22.01
N ALA A 272 5.18 9.06 21.73
CA ALA A 272 4.14 8.53 22.62
C ALA A 272 4.72 8.03 23.94
N ALA A 273 5.77 7.22 23.88
CA ALA A 273 6.41 6.65 25.06
C ALA A 273 7.05 7.72 25.95
N LEU A 274 7.80 8.66 25.38
CA LEU A 274 8.42 9.75 26.14
C LEU A 274 7.38 10.71 26.73
N SER A 275 6.29 10.98 25.99
CA SER A 275 5.17 11.78 26.50
C SER A 275 4.55 11.11 27.73
N GLU A 276 4.40 9.79 27.75
CA GLU A 276 3.87 9.04 28.88
C GLU A 276 4.82 9.09 30.09
N ILE A 277 6.13 8.89 29.86
CA ILE A 277 7.14 8.99 30.92
C ILE A 277 7.11 10.37 31.57
N VAL A 278 7.11 11.45 30.78
CA VAL A 278 7.07 12.83 31.28
C VAL A 278 5.76 13.13 32.02
N THR A 279 4.65 12.57 31.60
CA THR A 279 3.34 12.75 32.27
C THR A 279 3.32 12.05 33.64
N LYS A 280 3.89 10.84 33.74
CA LYS A 280 3.94 10.07 34.98
C LYS A 280 5.05 10.54 35.93
N ARG A 281 6.15 11.03 35.39
CA ARG A 281 7.33 11.53 36.12
C ARG A 281 7.78 12.89 35.59
N PRO A 282 7.18 13.99 36.03
CA PRO A 282 7.52 15.34 35.55
C PRO A 282 8.95 15.77 35.86
N GLU A 283 9.56 15.17 36.89
CA GLU A 283 10.92 15.47 37.34
C GLU A 283 12.02 14.71 36.59
N VAL A 284 11.65 13.83 35.66
CA VAL A 284 12.60 13.02 34.87
C VAL A 284 13.66 13.92 34.21
N THR A 285 14.92 13.53 34.31
CA THR A 285 16.04 14.28 33.70
C THR A 285 16.09 14.03 32.18
N PHE A 286 16.73 14.96 31.46
CA PHE A 286 16.91 14.80 30.02
C PHE A 286 17.73 13.52 29.68
N ARG A 287 18.73 13.21 30.54
CA ARG A 287 19.58 12.04 30.36
C ARG A 287 18.79 10.73 30.52
N GLU A 288 17.87 10.67 31.48
CA GLU A 288 16.97 9.52 31.68
C GLU A 288 15.99 9.35 30.52
N LEU A 289 15.41 10.48 30.03
CA LEU A 289 14.54 10.45 28.85
C LEU A 289 15.28 9.95 27.61
N PHE A 290 16.52 10.42 27.42
CA PHE A 290 17.34 9.98 26.31
C PHE A 290 17.66 8.50 26.37
N ARG A 291 18.01 8.00 27.55
CA ARG A 291 18.29 6.58 27.79
C ARG A 291 17.06 5.72 27.52
N SER A 292 15.90 6.08 28.11
CA SER A 292 14.66 5.33 27.89
C SER A 292 14.19 5.36 26.45
N GLY A 293 14.26 6.53 25.78
CA GLY A 293 13.92 6.66 24.37
C GLY A 293 14.82 5.84 23.47
N ARG A 294 16.10 5.74 23.79
CA ARG A 294 17.07 4.92 23.05
C ARG A 294 16.77 3.43 23.18
N GLU A 295 16.45 2.95 24.38
CA GLU A 295 16.07 1.54 24.61
C GLU A 295 14.83 1.17 23.82
N ILE A 296 13.80 2.02 23.85
CA ILE A 296 12.57 1.82 23.05
C ILE A 296 12.90 1.85 21.54
N GLY A 297 13.75 2.79 21.13
CA GLY A 297 14.16 2.92 19.72
C GLY A 297 14.90 1.69 19.21
N TYR A 298 15.75 1.06 20.01
CA TYR A 298 16.48 -0.15 19.63
C TYR A 298 15.55 -1.34 19.37
N ASP A 299 14.51 -1.50 20.18
CA ASP A 299 13.54 -2.58 19.99
C ASP A 299 12.76 -2.42 18.67
N ILE A 300 12.48 -1.19 18.26
CA ILE A 300 11.72 -0.90 17.04
C ILE A 300 12.63 -0.93 15.80
N MET A 301 13.84 -0.37 15.90
CA MET A 301 14.76 -0.21 14.77
C MET A 301 15.06 -1.53 14.05
N GLY A 302 15.39 -2.58 14.81
CA GLY A 302 15.73 -3.87 14.23
C GLY A 302 14.58 -4.49 13.45
N THR A 303 13.36 -4.38 13.94
CA THR A 303 12.17 -4.89 13.26
C THR A 303 11.85 -4.06 12.01
N MET A 304 11.95 -2.74 12.08
CA MET A 304 11.64 -1.85 10.96
C MET A 304 12.63 -2.01 9.80
N ILE A 305 13.94 -2.12 10.07
CA ILE A 305 14.95 -2.38 9.02
C ILE A 305 14.70 -3.74 8.35
N ASN A 306 14.34 -4.79 9.12
CA ASN A 306 13.97 -6.07 8.53
C ASN A 306 12.69 -6.00 7.68
N VAL A 307 11.68 -5.24 8.10
CA VAL A 307 10.47 -5.01 7.28
C VAL A 307 10.83 -4.36 5.96
N LEU A 308 11.68 -3.31 5.96
CA LEU A 308 12.18 -2.69 4.73
C LEU A 308 12.91 -3.69 3.84
N LEU A 309 13.78 -4.53 4.41
CA LEU A 309 14.50 -5.57 3.67
C LEU A 309 13.53 -6.57 3.01
N PHE A 310 12.49 -6.99 3.73
CA PHE A 310 11.50 -7.91 3.15
C PHE A 310 10.64 -7.26 2.07
N VAL A 311 10.24 -6.01 2.24
CA VAL A 311 9.50 -5.25 1.23
C VAL A 311 10.35 -5.09 -0.04
N PHE A 312 11.61 -4.69 0.11
CA PHE A 312 12.58 -4.64 -0.96
C PHE A 312 12.75 -6.01 -1.67
N GLY A 313 12.98 -7.09 -0.90
CA GLY A 313 13.12 -8.43 -1.45
C GLY A 313 11.88 -8.91 -2.19
N CYS A 314 10.68 -8.66 -1.65
CA CYS A 314 9.42 -9.02 -2.30
C CYS A 314 9.23 -8.34 -3.66
N GLY A 315 9.69 -7.10 -3.82
CA GLY A 315 9.65 -6.39 -5.10
C GLY A 315 10.63 -6.97 -6.13
N LEU A 316 11.83 -7.33 -5.68
CA LEU A 316 12.88 -7.84 -6.57
C LEU A 316 12.69 -9.28 -7.01
N ILE A 317 12.16 -10.17 -6.17
CA ILE A 317 12.05 -11.61 -6.47
C ILE A 317 11.30 -11.87 -7.79
N PRO A 318 10.09 -11.35 -8.02
CA PRO A 318 9.36 -11.59 -9.27
C PRO A 318 10.14 -11.09 -10.50
N MET A 319 10.74 -9.92 -10.41
CA MET A 319 11.55 -9.34 -11.49
C MET A 319 12.78 -10.21 -11.81
N CYS A 320 13.51 -10.65 -10.78
CA CYS A 320 14.65 -11.56 -10.95
C CYS A 320 14.23 -12.87 -11.62
N VAL A 321 13.14 -13.50 -11.18
CA VAL A 321 12.63 -14.75 -11.74
C VAL A 321 12.26 -14.58 -13.22
N ILE A 322 11.52 -13.52 -13.57
CA ILE A 322 11.12 -13.27 -14.96
C ILE A 322 12.35 -13.06 -15.86
N ARG A 323 13.31 -12.24 -15.43
CA ARG A 323 14.54 -11.96 -16.19
C ARG A 323 15.43 -13.23 -16.33
N MET A 324 15.55 -14.01 -15.26
CA MET A 324 16.26 -15.31 -15.33
C MET A 324 15.58 -16.28 -16.29
N ASN A 325 14.26 -16.30 -16.35
CA ASN A 325 13.51 -17.10 -17.34
C ASN A 325 13.77 -16.62 -18.77
N ASN A 326 13.99 -15.32 -18.96
CA ASN A 326 14.38 -14.75 -20.25
C ASN A 326 15.89 -14.88 -20.55
N SER A 327 16.58 -15.82 -19.89
CA SER A 327 18.00 -16.15 -20.09
C SER A 327 18.98 -15.04 -19.69
N VAL A 328 18.54 -14.03 -18.92
CA VAL A 328 19.45 -13.07 -18.33
C VAL A 328 20.20 -13.70 -17.16
N ARG A 329 21.52 -13.59 -17.15
CA ARG A 329 22.35 -14.14 -16.07
C ARG A 329 22.04 -13.44 -14.75
N PHE A 330 21.96 -14.18 -13.64
CA PHE A 330 21.68 -13.62 -12.32
C PHE A 330 22.67 -12.51 -11.93
N MET A 331 23.95 -12.68 -12.23
CA MET A 331 24.96 -11.64 -11.96
C MET A 331 24.73 -10.34 -12.75
N THR A 332 24.18 -10.44 -13.94
CA THR A 332 23.78 -9.27 -14.76
C THR A 332 22.60 -8.54 -14.11
N ILE A 333 21.62 -9.30 -13.59
CA ILE A 333 20.47 -8.72 -12.88
C ILE A 333 20.95 -7.95 -11.63
N ILE A 334 21.85 -8.58 -10.84
CA ILE A 334 22.42 -7.93 -9.65
C ILE A 334 23.12 -6.62 -10.03
N LYS A 335 23.95 -6.63 -11.07
CA LYS A 335 24.72 -5.43 -11.45
C LYS A 335 23.87 -4.29 -11.98
N LEU A 336 22.77 -4.58 -12.66
CA LEU A 336 21.97 -3.56 -13.33
C LEU A 336 20.79 -3.05 -12.49
N HIS A 337 20.10 -3.93 -11.77
CA HIS A 337 18.82 -3.59 -11.13
C HIS A 337 18.90 -3.42 -9.61
N ILE A 338 19.88 -4.03 -8.97
CA ILE A 338 19.97 -3.99 -7.51
C ILE A 338 20.59 -2.70 -6.96
N PRO A 339 21.55 -2.01 -7.64
CA PRO A 339 22.22 -0.87 -7.03
C PRO A 339 21.29 0.27 -6.61
N CYS A 340 20.36 0.69 -7.45
CA CYS A 340 19.39 1.75 -7.13
C CYS A 340 18.51 1.35 -5.94
N GLU A 341 17.99 0.13 -5.96
CA GLU A 341 17.14 -0.39 -4.90
C GLU A 341 17.88 -0.56 -3.57
N LEU A 342 19.15 -0.97 -3.61
CA LEU A 342 20.01 -1.01 -2.41
C LEU A 342 20.31 0.38 -1.88
N CYS A 343 20.55 1.35 -2.75
CA CYS A 343 20.76 2.74 -2.36
C CYS A 343 19.53 3.26 -1.59
N ARG A 344 18.33 3.05 -2.12
CA ARG A 344 17.06 3.39 -1.45
C ARG A 344 16.96 2.70 -0.09
N PHE A 345 17.15 1.39 -0.03
CA PHE A 345 17.09 0.62 1.21
C PHE A 345 18.06 1.15 2.28
N PHE A 346 19.29 1.46 1.91
CA PHE A 346 20.28 1.99 2.87
C PHE A 346 19.91 3.39 3.35
N ILE A 347 19.48 4.29 2.48
CA ILE A 347 19.06 5.64 2.84
C ILE A 347 17.87 5.61 3.81
N GLU A 348 16.86 4.80 3.52
CA GLU A 348 15.69 4.62 4.39
C GLU A 348 16.08 4.00 5.74
N SER A 349 16.99 3.01 5.74
CA SER A 349 17.50 2.39 6.96
C SER A 349 18.29 3.40 7.82
N ILE A 350 19.12 4.24 7.22
CA ILE A 350 19.80 5.36 7.91
C ILE A 350 18.75 6.31 8.50
N GLY A 351 17.67 6.60 7.77
CA GLY A 351 16.55 7.41 8.25
C GLY A 351 15.92 6.82 9.53
N ILE A 352 15.68 5.51 9.58
CA ILE A 352 15.15 4.83 10.77
C ILE A 352 16.12 4.96 11.96
N VAL A 353 17.41 4.79 11.73
CA VAL A 353 18.44 4.94 12.79
C VAL A 353 18.46 6.37 13.29
N LEU A 354 18.46 7.37 12.41
CA LEU A 354 18.44 8.79 12.77
C LEU A 354 17.12 9.21 13.43
N ALA A 355 16.02 8.50 13.15
CA ALA A 355 14.74 8.77 13.77
C ALA A 355 14.79 8.63 15.28
N ILE A 356 15.63 7.76 15.82
CA ILE A 356 15.76 7.56 17.27
C ILE A 356 16.28 8.82 17.97
N PRO A 357 17.52 9.27 17.73
CA PRO A 357 18.07 10.42 18.44
C PRO A 357 17.30 11.72 18.15
N VAL A 358 16.86 11.94 16.91
CA VAL A 358 16.13 13.16 16.53
C VAL A 358 14.77 13.23 17.20
N SER A 359 14.00 12.12 17.20
CA SER A 359 12.70 12.09 17.87
C SER A 359 12.81 12.23 19.38
N ILE A 360 13.84 11.65 20.00
CA ILE A 360 14.10 11.81 21.44
C ILE A 360 14.39 13.28 21.77
N LEU A 361 15.27 13.92 21.01
CA LEU A 361 15.64 15.33 21.20
C LEU A 361 14.43 16.24 21.07
N ILE A 362 13.72 16.18 19.95
CA ILE A 362 12.58 17.04 19.66
C ILE A 362 11.46 16.82 20.68
N THR A 363 11.12 15.57 20.97
CA THR A 363 10.06 15.24 21.94
C THR A 363 10.43 15.70 23.33
N SER A 364 11.67 15.47 23.78
CA SER A 364 12.12 15.89 25.11
C SER A 364 12.09 17.41 25.27
N VAL A 365 12.50 18.16 24.24
CA VAL A 365 12.45 19.62 24.25
C VAL A 365 11.00 20.11 24.33
N ILE A 366 10.12 19.62 23.47
CA ILE A 366 8.70 20.04 23.42
C ILE A 366 7.99 19.73 24.75
N MET A 367 8.22 18.56 25.33
CA MET A 367 7.60 18.15 26.59
C MET A 367 8.13 18.95 27.78
N LYS A 368 9.45 19.22 27.87
CA LYS A 368 10.02 19.98 28.97
C LYS A 368 9.70 21.48 28.94
N LEU A 369 9.66 22.08 27.76
CA LEU A 369 9.19 23.48 27.61
C LEU A 369 7.79 23.67 28.16
N THR A 370 6.99 22.63 28.04
CA THR A 370 5.62 22.60 28.57
C THR A 370 5.54 22.58 30.08
N ILE A 371 6.33 21.71 30.75
CA ILE A 371 6.33 21.63 32.21
C ILE A 371 6.78 22.97 32.82
N ARG A 372 7.77 23.63 32.21
CA ARG A 372 8.24 24.94 32.65
C ARG A 372 7.14 26.02 32.53
N LYS A 373 6.31 25.97 31.45
CA LYS A 373 5.19 26.91 31.30
C LYS A 373 4.09 26.68 32.36
N VAL A 374 3.76 25.41 32.65
CA VAL A 374 2.75 25.11 33.68
C VAL A 374 3.22 25.51 35.08
N LYS A 375 4.51 25.23 35.43
CA LYS A 375 5.10 25.68 36.71
C LYS A 375 5.20 27.21 36.86
N LYS A 376 5.14 28.03 35.81
CA LYS A 376 5.14 29.50 35.86
C LYS A 376 3.76 30.09 35.98
N ILE A 377 2.69 29.35 35.75
CA ILE A 377 1.29 29.80 35.77
C ILE A 377 0.61 29.39 37.10
N CYS A 378 1.14 28.39 37.79
CA CYS A 378 0.79 28.04 39.17
C CYS A 378 1.77 28.67 40.16
#